data_fca59c0632635b69b4b4d043a7187951
#
_entry.id   fca59c0632635b69b4b4d043a7187951
#
_cell.length_a   1.000
_cell.length_b   1.000
_cell.length_c   1.000
_cell.angle_alpha   90.00
_cell.angle_beta   90.00
_cell.angle_gamma   90.00
#
_symmetry.space_group_name_H-M   'P 1'
#
loop_
_entity.id
_entity.type
_entity.pdbx_description
1 polymer ?
#
loop_
_entity_poly.entity_id
_entity_poly.type
_entity_poly.pdbx_seq_one_letter_code
_entity_poly.pdbx_strand_id
1 'polypeptide(L)'
;TGYLLLERADFQYVASELVKDYGLKSKIKFGATGTKADYDWKKDIIRLRSSYSSVKEFIITVLHEIKHAIDAKRMGKKRYEKAYVMAGELAIQKGGDFHDDNQFEEIAEAWAQKEYRKWKNKF
;
A
#
# COMPACT_ATOMS: atom_id res chain seq x y z
N THR A 1 16.33 -8.06 17.26
CA THR A 1 15.21 -8.81 17.26
C THR A 1 14.00 -8.15 17.90
N GLY A 2 14.09 -6.86 18.21
CA GLY A 2 12.96 -6.12 18.72
C GLY A 2 11.75 -6.16 17.81
N TYR A 3 11.97 -6.32 16.50
CA TYR A 3 10.89 -6.42 15.54
C TYR A 3 9.99 -7.64 15.78
N LEU A 4 10.53 -8.70 16.37
CA LEU A 4 9.73 -9.89 16.68
C LEU A 4 8.69 -9.63 17.76
N LEU A 5 8.86 -8.54 18.49
CA LEU A 5 7.98 -8.16 19.58
C LEU A 5 7.00 -7.07 19.17
N LEU A 6 7.01 -6.66 17.89
CA LEU A 6 6.08 -5.65 17.39
C LEU A 6 4.66 -6.18 17.43
N GLU A 7 3.84 -5.52 18.23
CA GLU A 7 2.43 -5.86 18.37
C GLU A 7 1.59 -4.98 17.42
N ARG A 8 0.30 -5.30 17.34
CA ARG A 8 -0.64 -4.58 16.50
C ARG A 8 -0.66 -3.08 16.76
N ALA A 9 -0.52 -2.68 18.03
CA ALA A 9 -0.49 -1.26 18.40
C ALA A 9 0.73 -0.56 17.79
N ASP A 10 1.87 -1.25 17.75
CA ASP A 10 3.09 -0.71 17.16
C ASP A 10 2.96 -0.61 15.65
N PHE A 11 2.33 -1.60 15.01
CA PHE A 11 2.05 -1.55 13.57
C PHE A 11 1.11 -0.38 13.25
N GLN A 12 0.09 -0.16 14.08
CA GLN A 12 -0.82 0.96 13.91
C GLN A 12 -0.05 2.29 13.98
N TYR A 13 0.84 2.42 14.94
CA TYR A 13 1.66 3.62 15.09
C TYR A 13 2.57 3.84 13.87
N VAL A 14 3.27 2.80 13.45
CA VAL A 14 4.18 2.88 12.30
C VAL A 14 3.41 3.27 11.03
N ALA A 15 2.30 2.60 10.77
CA ALA A 15 1.49 2.91 9.59
C ALA A 15 0.96 4.34 9.63
N SER A 16 0.50 4.80 10.79
CA SER A 16 -0.03 6.15 10.95
C SER A 16 1.05 7.21 10.71
N GLU A 17 2.27 6.97 11.20
CA GLU A 17 3.38 7.89 10.99
C GLU A 17 3.81 7.95 9.52
N LEU A 18 3.79 6.80 8.83
CA LEU A 18 4.10 6.76 7.40
C LEU A 18 3.06 7.55 6.61
N VAL A 19 1.78 7.29 6.84
CA VAL A 19 0.70 8.00 6.14
C VAL A 19 0.82 9.51 6.34
N LYS A 20 1.07 9.92 7.57
CA LYS A 20 1.20 11.32 7.92
C LYS A 20 2.42 11.97 7.25
N ASP A 21 3.54 11.26 7.20
CA ASP A 21 4.77 11.77 6.59
C ASP A 21 4.61 12.10 5.11
N TYR A 22 3.75 11.36 4.41
CA TYR A 22 3.48 11.62 3.00
C TYR A 22 2.30 12.58 2.78
N GLY A 23 1.86 13.25 3.85
CA GLY A 23 0.83 14.28 3.76
C GLY A 23 -0.57 13.75 3.48
N LEU A 24 -0.81 12.48 3.80
CA LEU A 24 -2.09 11.84 3.57
C LEU A 24 -2.96 11.83 4.83
N LYS A 25 -4.26 11.68 4.62
CA LYS A 25 -5.25 11.55 5.69
C LYS A 25 -5.97 10.22 5.62
N SER A 26 -5.43 9.27 4.88
CA SER A 26 -6.02 7.95 4.71
C SER A 26 -6.16 7.24 6.05
N LYS A 27 -7.29 6.58 6.23
CA LYS A 27 -7.52 5.76 7.42
C LYS A 27 -6.85 4.41 7.26
N ILE A 28 -6.49 3.81 8.37
CA ILE A 28 -5.84 2.50 8.39
C ILE A 28 -6.74 1.52 9.10
N LYS A 29 -6.96 0.35 8.48
CA LYS A 29 -7.71 -0.74 9.09
C LYS A 29 -6.90 -2.03 8.98
N PHE A 30 -6.90 -2.80 10.05
CA PHE A 30 -6.28 -4.12 10.08
C PHE A 30 -7.34 -5.21 9.91
N GLY A 31 -6.89 -6.42 9.63
CA GLY A 31 -7.77 -7.56 9.50
C GLY A 31 -8.37 -7.70 8.11
N ALA A 32 -7.65 -7.25 7.08
CA ALA A 32 -8.08 -7.45 5.70
C ALA A 32 -8.33 -8.94 5.47
N THR A 33 -9.46 -9.26 4.84
CA THR A 33 -9.78 -10.65 4.47
C THR A 33 -8.96 -11.03 3.25
N GLY A 34 -8.32 -12.18 3.30
CA GLY A 34 -7.47 -12.64 2.21
C GLY A 34 -5.99 -12.44 2.53
N THR A 35 -5.15 -12.63 1.51
CA THR A 35 -3.71 -12.68 1.67
C THR A 35 -3.00 -11.36 1.37
N LYS A 36 -3.73 -10.35 0.93
CA LYS A 36 -3.12 -9.09 0.48
C LYS A 36 -3.72 -7.90 1.17
N ALA A 37 -2.88 -6.90 1.43
CA ALA A 37 -3.35 -5.58 1.79
C ALA A 37 -3.92 -4.90 0.54
N ASP A 38 -4.74 -3.89 0.71
CA ASP A 38 -5.25 -3.11 -0.42
C ASP A 38 -5.54 -1.67 -0.01
N TYR A 39 -5.85 -0.86 -1.01
CA TYR A 39 -6.27 0.51 -0.80
C TYR A 39 -7.67 0.71 -1.39
N ASP A 40 -8.60 1.17 -0.56
CA ASP A 40 -9.96 1.50 -1.00
C ASP A 40 -10.00 2.99 -1.34
N TRP A 41 -9.96 3.31 -2.63
CA TRP A 41 -9.92 4.72 -3.07
C TRP A 41 -11.24 5.45 -2.83
N LYS A 42 -12.35 4.72 -2.76
CA LYS A 42 -13.66 5.34 -2.54
C LYS A 42 -13.79 5.90 -1.15
N LYS A 43 -13.27 5.18 -0.16
CA LYS A 43 -13.34 5.54 1.24
C LYS A 43 -12.04 6.10 1.79
N ASP A 44 -10.98 6.07 0.99
CA ASP A 44 -9.63 6.48 1.40
C ASP A 44 -9.15 5.70 2.63
N ILE A 45 -9.18 4.38 2.50
CA ILE A 45 -8.79 3.47 3.57
C ILE A 45 -7.70 2.53 3.09
N ILE A 46 -6.62 2.44 3.85
CA ILE A 46 -5.58 1.45 3.65
C ILE A 46 -5.93 0.26 4.53
N ARG A 47 -6.16 -0.91 3.93
CA ARG A 47 -6.49 -2.13 4.66
C ARG A 47 -5.28 -3.04 4.69
N LEU A 48 -4.88 -3.43 5.89
CA LEU A 48 -3.67 -4.19 6.13
C LEU A 48 -4.01 -5.55 6.74
N ARG A 49 -3.13 -6.53 6.50
CA ARG A 49 -3.27 -7.84 7.11
C ARG A 49 -2.97 -7.73 8.61
N SER A 50 -3.46 -8.70 9.38
CA SER A 50 -3.25 -8.75 10.83
C SER A 50 -1.85 -9.19 11.22
N SER A 51 -1.11 -9.84 10.33
CA SER A 51 0.23 -10.34 10.63
C SER A 51 1.17 -10.21 9.44
N TYR A 52 2.44 -10.06 9.73
CA TYR A 52 3.51 -9.91 8.74
C TYR A 52 4.73 -10.70 9.20
N SER A 53 5.51 -11.22 8.26
CA SER A 53 6.69 -12.01 8.57
C SER A 53 7.84 -11.19 9.15
N SER A 54 7.85 -9.88 8.87
CA SER A 54 8.90 -8.99 9.35
C SER A 54 8.43 -7.55 9.35
N VAL A 55 9.14 -6.69 10.08
CA VAL A 55 8.88 -5.25 10.07
C VAL A 55 9.12 -4.69 8.67
N LYS A 56 10.15 -5.20 7.99
CA LYS A 56 10.44 -4.79 6.61
C LYS A 56 9.26 -5.05 5.69
N GLU A 57 8.71 -6.26 5.73
CA GLU A 57 7.54 -6.61 4.90
C GLU A 57 6.37 -5.68 5.20
N PHE A 58 6.13 -5.42 6.48
CA PHE A 58 5.05 -4.52 6.90
C PHE A 58 5.24 -3.11 6.32
N ILE A 59 6.43 -2.52 6.50
CA ILE A 59 6.70 -1.16 6.03
C ILE A 59 6.56 -1.07 4.51
N ILE A 60 7.12 -2.03 3.77
CA ILE A 60 7.01 -2.04 2.31
C ILE A 60 5.56 -2.16 1.89
N THR A 61 4.77 -3.00 2.56
CA THR A 61 3.35 -3.15 2.26
C THR A 61 2.60 -1.83 2.49
N VAL A 62 2.84 -1.16 3.61
CA VAL A 62 2.21 0.13 3.88
C VAL A 62 2.59 1.16 2.83
N LEU A 63 3.87 1.23 2.47
CA LEU A 63 4.35 2.16 1.45
C LEU A 63 3.71 1.89 0.09
N HIS A 64 3.53 0.61 -0.27
CA HIS A 64 2.84 0.23 -1.51
C HIS A 64 1.43 0.82 -1.55
N GLU A 65 0.67 0.67 -0.46
CA GLU A 65 -0.70 1.22 -0.41
C GLU A 65 -0.70 2.73 -0.34
N ILE A 66 0.30 3.34 0.30
CA ILE A 66 0.46 4.79 0.32
C ILE A 66 0.64 5.34 -1.10
N LYS A 67 1.40 4.64 -1.94
CA LYS A 67 1.57 5.09 -3.33
C LYS A 67 0.25 5.14 -4.08
N HIS A 68 -0.62 4.15 -3.87
CA HIS A 68 -1.96 4.19 -4.45
C HIS A 68 -2.76 5.40 -3.95
N ALA A 69 -2.66 5.70 -2.66
CA ALA A 69 -3.34 6.86 -2.09
C ALA A 69 -2.79 8.17 -2.65
N ILE A 70 -1.48 8.26 -2.84
CA ILE A 70 -0.85 9.43 -3.46
C ILE A 70 -1.37 9.62 -4.88
N ASP A 71 -1.40 8.56 -5.67
CA ASP A 71 -1.85 8.62 -7.05
C ASP A 71 -3.35 8.97 -7.13
N ALA A 72 -4.17 8.38 -6.27
CA ALA A 72 -5.60 8.68 -6.22
C ALA A 72 -5.87 10.14 -5.84
N LYS A 73 -5.09 10.67 -4.89
CA LYS A 73 -5.21 12.07 -4.47
C LYS A 73 -4.78 13.01 -5.59
N ARG A 74 -3.67 12.69 -6.25
CA ARG A 74 -3.12 13.50 -7.34
C ARG A 74 -4.04 13.53 -8.56
N MET A 75 -4.60 12.38 -8.92
CA MET A 75 -5.43 12.23 -10.12
C MET A 75 -6.91 12.56 -9.88
N GLY A 76 -7.38 12.39 -8.66
CA GLY A 76 -8.80 12.40 -8.33
C GLY A 76 -9.39 11.00 -8.43
N LYS A 77 -10.38 10.72 -7.59
CA LYS A 77 -10.92 9.35 -7.44
C LYS A 77 -11.42 8.75 -8.74
N LYS A 78 -12.20 9.51 -9.52
CA LYS A 78 -12.77 9.01 -10.77
C LYS A 78 -11.72 8.71 -11.82
N ARG A 79 -10.74 9.60 -11.96
CA ARG A 79 -9.65 9.40 -12.92
C ARG A 79 -8.77 8.23 -12.51
N TYR A 80 -8.48 8.13 -11.23
CA TYR A 80 -7.67 7.03 -10.71
C TYR A 80 -8.35 5.69 -10.98
N GLU A 81 -9.64 5.58 -10.65
CA GLU A 81 -10.40 4.35 -10.89
C GLU A 81 -10.37 3.96 -12.37
N LYS A 82 -10.67 4.92 -13.25
CA LYS A 82 -10.70 4.67 -14.69
C LYS A 82 -9.31 4.23 -15.20
N ALA A 83 -8.28 4.93 -14.79
CA ALA A 83 -6.91 4.60 -15.21
C ALA A 83 -6.47 3.24 -14.69
N TYR A 84 -6.83 2.92 -13.43
CA TYR A 84 -6.50 1.63 -12.84
C TYR A 84 -7.17 0.48 -13.58
N VAL A 85 -8.47 0.62 -13.88
CA VAL A 85 -9.21 -0.39 -14.62
C VAL A 85 -8.63 -0.59 -16.01
N MET A 86 -8.31 0.51 -16.71
CA MET A 86 -7.70 0.42 -18.04
C MET A 86 -6.34 -0.28 -18.01
N ALA A 87 -5.53 0.00 -17.00
CA ALA A 87 -4.24 -0.68 -16.85
C ALA A 87 -4.41 -2.17 -16.58
N GLY A 88 -5.44 -2.54 -15.81
CA GLY A 88 -5.76 -3.94 -15.54
C GLY A 88 -6.24 -4.66 -16.79
N GLU A 89 -7.11 -4.03 -17.58
CA GLU A 89 -7.57 -4.61 -18.85
C GLU A 89 -6.42 -4.80 -19.82
N LEU A 90 -5.50 -3.85 -19.88
CA LEU A 90 -4.31 -3.97 -20.72
C LEU A 90 -3.43 -5.14 -20.26
N ALA A 91 -3.27 -5.33 -18.96
CA ALA A 91 -2.52 -6.46 -18.41
C ALA A 91 -3.13 -7.79 -18.88
N ILE A 92 -4.47 -7.91 -18.83
CA ILE A 92 -5.18 -9.10 -19.29
C ILE A 92 -4.96 -9.32 -20.80
N GLN A 93 -5.02 -8.26 -21.60
CA GLN A 93 -4.78 -8.36 -23.05
C GLN A 93 -3.39 -8.88 -23.38
N LYS A 94 -2.43 -8.59 -22.51
CA LYS A 94 -1.03 -9.08 -22.67
C LYS A 94 -0.83 -10.47 -22.08
N GLY A 95 -1.89 -11.12 -21.62
CA GLY A 95 -1.82 -12.45 -21.04
C GLY A 95 -1.52 -12.50 -19.55
N GLY A 96 -1.52 -11.35 -18.87
CA GLY A 96 -1.24 -11.26 -17.46
C GLY A 96 -2.47 -11.19 -16.58
N ASP A 97 -2.24 -10.89 -15.31
CA ASP A 97 -3.28 -10.75 -14.29
C ASP A 97 -3.71 -9.30 -14.14
N PHE A 98 -5.00 -9.08 -13.93
CA PHE A 98 -5.57 -7.74 -13.78
C PHE A 98 -4.90 -6.93 -12.68
N HIS A 99 -4.63 -7.54 -11.54
CA HIS A 99 -4.01 -6.88 -10.39
C HIS A 99 -2.49 -7.00 -10.44
N ASP A 100 -1.97 -8.22 -10.50
CA ASP A 100 -0.54 -8.47 -10.33
C ASP A 100 0.31 -7.86 -11.44
N ASP A 101 -0.22 -7.78 -12.66
CA ASP A 101 0.51 -7.24 -13.81
C ASP A 101 0.01 -5.83 -14.20
N ASN A 102 -0.78 -5.22 -13.33
CA ASN A 102 -1.27 -3.87 -13.50
C ASN A 102 -0.12 -2.88 -13.30
N GLN A 103 0.02 -1.93 -14.21
CA GLN A 103 1.10 -0.95 -14.17
C GLN A 103 1.12 -0.15 -12.85
N PHE A 104 -0.05 0.19 -12.30
CA PHE A 104 -0.12 0.91 -11.03
C PHE A 104 0.44 0.08 -9.88
N GLU A 105 0.24 -1.24 -9.91
CA GLU A 105 0.79 -2.13 -8.90
C GLU A 105 2.30 -2.25 -9.03
N GLU A 106 2.81 -2.36 -10.26
CA GLU A 106 4.24 -2.42 -10.51
C GLU A 106 4.94 -1.14 -10.06
N ILE A 107 4.37 0.01 -10.40
CA ILE A 107 4.90 1.32 -9.98
C ILE A 107 4.87 1.46 -8.46
N ALA A 108 3.77 1.05 -7.82
CA ALA A 108 3.64 1.13 -6.38
C ALA A 108 4.68 0.28 -5.66
N GLU A 109 4.92 -0.93 -6.16
CA GLU A 109 5.90 -1.82 -5.56
C GLU A 109 7.33 -1.28 -5.72
N ALA A 110 7.69 -0.81 -6.91
CA ALA A 110 9.00 -0.22 -7.15
C ALA A 110 9.23 1.01 -6.27
N TRP A 111 8.24 1.85 -6.14
CA TRP A 111 8.30 3.04 -5.30
C TRP A 111 8.46 2.66 -3.82
N ALA A 112 7.71 1.66 -3.37
CA ALA A 112 7.77 1.21 -1.98
C ALA A 112 9.15 0.64 -1.62
N GLN A 113 9.73 -0.16 -2.52
CA GLN A 113 11.08 -0.69 -2.32
C GLN A 113 12.12 0.41 -2.21
N LYS A 114 12.00 1.43 -3.05
CA LYS A 114 12.90 2.58 -3.03
C LYS A 114 12.73 3.40 -1.75
N GLU A 115 11.49 3.70 -1.37
CA GLU A 115 11.20 4.52 -0.20
C GLU A 115 11.56 3.81 1.10
N TYR A 116 11.51 2.48 1.13
CA TYR A 116 11.89 1.72 2.32
C TYR A 116 13.28 2.08 2.82
N ARG A 117 14.20 2.43 1.94
CA ARG A 117 15.57 2.80 2.32
C ARG A 117 15.61 3.97 3.30
N LYS A 118 14.61 4.85 3.23
CA LYS A 118 14.50 5.99 4.15
C LYS A 118 14.01 5.58 5.54
N TRP A 119 13.28 4.47 5.62
CA TRP A 119 12.56 4.10 6.84
C TRP A 119 13.17 2.92 7.58
N LYS A 120 14.04 2.16 6.95
CA LYS A 120 14.56 0.90 7.50
C LYS A 120 15.22 1.02 8.87
N ASN A 121 15.72 2.20 9.23
CA ASN A 121 16.39 2.41 10.50
C ASN A 121 15.58 3.29 11.47
N LYS A 122 14.35 3.63 11.13
CA LYS A 122 13.54 4.51 11.97
C LYS A 122 12.59 3.79 12.91
N PHE A 123 12.24 2.56 12.60
CA PHE A 123 11.29 1.78 13.39
C PHE A 123 11.87 0.45 13.88
#